data_c3b3bff2e1c7c3b78056265a4bb311cd
#
_entry.id   c3b3bff2e1c7c3b78056265a4bb311cd
#
_cell.length_a   1.000
_cell.length_b   1.000
_cell.length_c   1.000
_cell.angle_alpha   90.00
_cell.angle_beta   90.00
_cell.angle_gamma   90.00
#
_symmetry.space_group_name_H-M   'P 1'
#
loop_
_entity.id
_entity.type
_entity.pdbx_description
1 polymer ?
#
loop_
_entity_poly.entity_id
_entity_poly.type
_entity_poly.pdbx_seq_one_letter_code
_entity_poly.pdbx_strand_id
1 'polypeptide(L)'
;MPKAYLVAEMTITDTEKYERYRKGVLATLESAGGRFLVRGGRRVQMEGTDDAHHDQVRTVVVEFPSMEAALAWYESPAYTPLKELRMSASDGRLFFVEGS
;
A
#
# COMPACT_ATOMS: atom_id res chain seq x y z
N MET A 1 -22.16 -0.14 -5.69
CA MET A 1 -21.09 -1.13 -5.48
C MET A 1 -20.21 -0.68 -4.33
N PRO A 2 -19.81 -1.58 -3.44
CA PRO A 2 -18.94 -1.17 -2.34
C PRO A 2 -17.56 -0.79 -2.86
N LYS A 3 -16.97 0.18 -2.19
CA LYS A 3 -15.57 0.54 -2.44
C LYS A 3 -14.69 -0.55 -1.87
N ALA A 4 -13.45 -0.57 -2.31
CA ALA A 4 -12.45 -1.49 -1.78
C ALA A 4 -11.25 -0.71 -1.29
N TYR A 5 -10.55 -1.28 -0.34
CA TYR A 5 -9.39 -0.63 0.27
C TYR A 5 -8.19 -1.55 0.21
N LEU A 6 -7.07 -0.99 -0.20
CA LEU A 6 -5.78 -1.63 -0.03
C LEU A 6 -5.28 -1.24 1.35
N VAL A 7 -4.88 -2.22 2.13
CA VAL A 7 -4.25 -1.98 3.42
C VAL A 7 -2.88 -2.63 3.40
N ALA A 8 -1.85 -1.85 3.63
CA ALA A 8 -0.48 -2.34 3.65
C ALA A 8 0.21 -1.90 4.93
N GLU A 9 0.92 -2.84 5.54
CA GLU A 9 1.76 -2.57 6.69
C GLU A 9 3.13 -3.10 6.35
N MET A 10 4.11 -2.21 6.25
CA MET A 10 5.43 -2.55 5.73
C MET A 10 6.54 -1.93 6.57
N THR A 11 7.63 -2.69 6.71
CA THR A 11 8.88 -2.16 7.24
C THR A 11 9.79 -1.92 6.04
N ILE A 12 10.25 -0.69 5.88
CA ILE A 12 11.10 -0.32 4.74
C ILE A 12 12.52 -0.80 5.02
N THR A 13 13.06 -1.62 4.12
CA THR A 13 14.40 -2.17 4.27
C THR A 13 15.42 -1.50 3.34
N ASP A 14 14.94 -0.82 2.29
CA ASP A 14 15.81 -0.09 1.37
C ASP A 14 15.11 1.23 1.04
N THR A 15 15.50 2.28 1.71
CA THR A 15 14.87 3.58 1.60
C THR A 15 14.95 4.16 0.19
N GLU A 16 16.10 3.98 -0.48
CA GLU A 16 16.32 4.53 -1.80
C GLU A 16 15.40 3.90 -2.85
N LYS A 17 15.29 2.57 -2.80
CA LYS A 17 14.38 1.85 -3.69
C LYS A 17 12.94 2.22 -3.41
N TYR A 18 12.59 2.33 -2.13
CA TYR A 18 11.22 2.67 -1.76
C TYR A 18 10.85 4.07 -2.24
N GLU A 19 11.77 5.01 -2.21
CA GLU A 19 11.52 6.36 -2.74
C GLU A 19 11.25 6.33 -4.25
N ARG A 20 11.94 5.49 -4.99
CA ARG A 20 11.66 5.30 -6.41
C ARG A 20 10.26 4.72 -6.63
N TYR A 21 9.87 3.79 -5.77
CA TYR A 21 8.52 3.24 -5.79
C TYR A 21 7.49 4.34 -5.55
N ARG A 22 7.67 5.15 -4.52
CA ARG A 22 6.74 6.23 -4.18
C ARG A 22 6.54 7.21 -5.33
N LYS A 23 7.58 7.50 -6.04
CA LYS A 23 7.51 8.46 -7.16
C LYS A 23 6.68 7.95 -8.33
N GLY A 24 6.62 6.65 -8.53
CA GLY A 24 5.91 6.08 -9.66
C GLY A 24 4.50 5.60 -9.37
N VAL A 25 4.21 5.27 -8.11
CA VAL A 25 2.96 4.57 -7.81
C VAL A 25 1.71 5.44 -7.94
N LEU A 26 1.83 6.73 -7.63
CA LEU A 26 0.66 7.63 -7.64
C LEU A 26 -0.04 7.67 -9.00
N ALA A 27 0.73 7.79 -10.08
CA ALA A 27 0.14 7.85 -11.41
C ALA A 27 -0.64 6.58 -11.75
N THR A 28 -0.13 5.41 -11.35
CA THR A 28 -0.82 4.14 -11.60
C THR A 28 -2.12 4.05 -10.82
N LEU A 29 -2.12 4.55 -9.58
CA LEU A 29 -3.31 4.56 -8.75
C LEU A 29 -4.38 5.47 -9.31
N GLU A 30 -3.99 6.67 -9.73
CA GLU A 30 -4.93 7.63 -10.30
C GLU A 30 -5.59 7.07 -11.55
N SER A 31 -4.84 6.37 -12.39
CA SER A 31 -5.38 5.74 -13.59
C SER A 31 -6.43 4.68 -13.26
N ALA A 32 -6.34 4.06 -12.10
CA ALA A 32 -7.29 3.03 -11.66
C ALA A 32 -8.41 3.60 -10.79
N GLY A 33 -8.45 4.91 -10.59
CA GLY A 33 -9.45 5.55 -9.73
C GLY A 33 -9.11 5.44 -8.25
N GLY A 34 -7.90 5.04 -7.92
CA GLY A 34 -7.46 4.92 -6.53
C GLY A 34 -7.00 6.25 -5.95
N ARG A 35 -7.12 6.37 -4.64
CA ARG A 35 -6.58 7.54 -3.94
C ARG A 35 -6.07 7.15 -2.57
N PHE A 36 -5.01 7.80 -2.13
CA PHE A 36 -4.46 7.57 -0.80
C PHE A 36 -5.38 8.16 0.26
N LEU A 37 -5.70 7.37 1.28
CA LEU A 37 -6.38 7.84 2.49
C LEU A 37 -5.38 7.97 3.63
N VAL A 38 -4.42 7.03 3.70
CA VAL A 38 -3.34 7.05 4.69
C VAL A 38 -2.06 6.73 3.92
N ARG A 39 -1.05 7.56 4.11
CA ARG A 39 0.21 7.38 3.40
C ARG A 39 1.37 7.51 4.39
N GLY A 40 1.49 6.52 5.28
CA GLY A 40 2.56 6.47 6.25
C GLY A 40 2.44 7.49 7.36
N GLY A 41 1.22 7.79 7.79
CA GLY A 41 1.00 8.72 8.88
C GLY A 41 1.37 8.13 10.24
N ARG A 42 1.27 8.95 11.26
CA ARG A 42 1.56 8.55 12.64
C ARG A 42 0.67 7.39 13.07
N ARG A 43 1.27 6.39 13.70
CA ARG A 43 0.56 5.23 14.24
C ARG A 43 0.56 5.30 15.75
N VAL A 44 -0.53 4.86 16.37
CA VAL A 44 -0.61 4.69 17.82
C VAL A 44 -1.17 3.29 18.07
N GLN A 45 -0.32 2.40 18.57
CA GLN A 45 -0.71 1.03 18.87
C GLN A 45 -1.51 1.03 20.18
N MET A 46 -2.74 0.54 20.14
CA MET A 46 -3.62 0.50 21.32
C MET A 46 -3.74 -0.89 21.89
N GLU A 47 -3.77 -1.89 21.04
CA GLU A 47 -3.90 -3.29 21.41
C GLU A 47 -3.07 -4.14 20.48
N GLY A 48 -2.80 -5.35 20.89
CA GLY A 48 -2.06 -6.30 20.09
C GLY A 48 -0.60 -6.34 20.47
N THR A 49 0.13 -7.23 19.82
CA THR A 49 1.56 -7.39 20.06
C THR A 49 2.32 -6.23 19.48
N ASP A 50 3.11 -5.61 20.33
CA ASP A 50 3.96 -4.51 19.93
C ASP A 50 5.36 -5.07 19.73
N ASP A 51 5.72 -5.41 18.50
CA ASP A 51 7.03 -5.96 18.22
C ASP A 51 8.10 -4.85 18.23
N ALA A 52 9.35 -5.27 18.17
CA ALA A 52 10.47 -4.34 18.30
C ALA A 52 10.55 -3.32 17.15
N HIS A 53 9.75 -3.48 16.12
CA HIS A 53 9.83 -2.65 14.93
C HIS A 53 8.58 -1.84 14.64
N HIS A 54 7.64 -1.76 15.60
CA HIS A 54 6.37 -1.11 15.33
C HIS A 54 6.52 0.36 14.92
N ASP A 55 7.50 1.07 15.45
CA ASP A 55 7.75 2.46 15.08
C ASP A 55 8.25 2.61 13.65
N GLN A 56 8.74 1.53 13.06
CA GLN A 56 9.27 1.51 11.71
C GLN A 56 8.26 1.01 10.70
N VAL A 57 7.11 0.56 11.17
CA VAL A 57 6.05 0.04 10.30
C VAL A 57 5.32 1.21 9.65
N ARG A 58 5.27 1.17 8.33
CA ARG A 58 4.55 2.17 7.54
C ARG A 58 3.19 1.60 7.18
N THR A 59 2.13 2.32 7.50
CA THR A 59 0.77 1.93 7.15
C THR A 59 0.29 2.77 5.97
N VAL A 60 -0.25 2.09 4.95
CA VAL A 60 -0.78 2.74 3.77
C VAL A 60 -2.20 2.23 3.55
N VAL A 61 -3.13 3.14 3.28
CA VAL A 61 -4.49 2.78 2.91
C VAL A 61 -4.84 3.52 1.64
N VAL A 62 -5.31 2.78 0.64
CA VAL A 62 -5.72 3.35 -0.65
C VAL A 62 -7.17 2.95 -0.90
N GLU A 63 -7.99 3.90 -1.31
CA GLU A 63 -9.38 3.64 -1.66
C GLU A 63 -9.50 3.45 -3.16
N PHE A 64 -10.22 2.40 -3.56
CA PHE A 64 -10.57 2.13 -4.97
C PHE A 64 -12.08 2.14 -5.12
N PRO A 65 -12.59 2.46 -6.31
CA PRO A 65 -14.04 2.47 -6.52
C PRO A 65 -14.70 1.10 -6.37
N SER A 66 -13.94 0.02 -6.55
CA SER A 66 -14.46 -1.35 -6.40
C SER A 66 -13.30 -2.31 -6.19
N MET A 67 -13.63 -3.52 -5.75
CA MET A 67 -12.63 -4.59 -5.63
C MET A 67 -12.07 -4.95 -7.00
N GLU A 68 -12.91 -4.95 -8.01
CA GLU A 68 -12.46 -5.25 -9.38
C GLU A 68 -11.41 -4.25 -9.85
N ALA A 69 -11.62 -2.96 -9.59
CA ALA A 69 -10.65 -1.92 -9.95
C ALA A 69 -9.33 -2.11 -9.18
N ALA A 70 -9.43 -2.46 -7.90
CA ALA A 70 -8.25 -2.68 -7.06
C ALA A 70 -7.41 -3.85 -7.58
N LEU A 71 -8.07 -4.97 -7.88
CA LEU A 71 -7.38 -6.16 -8.38
C LEU A 71 -6.78 -5.93 -9.76
N ALA A 72 -7.52 -5.23 -10.62
CA ALA A 72 -7.02 -4.90 -11.95
C ALA A 72 -5.76 -4.02 -11.87
N TRP A 73 -5.76 -3.06 -10.96
CA TRP A 73 -4.58 -2.23 -10.73
C TRP A 73 -3.39 -3.07 -10.27
N TYR A 74 -3.62 -3.95 -9.30
CA TYR A 74 -2.54 -4.75 -8.71
C TYR A 74 -1.86 -5.64 -9.75
N GLU A 75 -2.63 -6.15 -10.71
CA GLU A 75 -2.12 -7.02 -11.75
C GLU A 75 -1.78 -6.29 -13.05
N SER A 76 -1.92 -4.98 -13.09
CA SER A 76 -1.66 -4.22 -14.30
C SER A 76 -0.18 -4.23 -14.69
N PRO A 77 0.11 -4.16 -16.01
CA PRO A 77 1.49 -4.03 -16.47
C PRO A 77 2.18 -2.77 -15.94
N ALA A 78 1.42 -1.70 -15.72
CA ALA A 78 1.97 -0.46 -15.20
C ALA A 78 2.46 -0.60 -13.77
N TYR A 79 1.76 -1.41 -12.96
CA TYR A 79 2.16 -1.61 -11.56
C TYR A 79 3.20 -2.71 -11.37
N THR A 80 3.27 -3.69 -12.24
CA THR A 80 4.14 -4.84 -12.07
C THR A 80 5.59 -4.50 -11.72
N PRO A 81 6.29 -3.60 -12.46
CA PRO A 81 7.67 -3.28 -12.09
C PRO A 81 7.76 -2.53 -10.74
N LEU A 82 6.75 -1.74 -10.42
CA LEU A 82 6.70 -1.05 -9.14
C LEU A 82 6.45 -2.03 -7.99
N LYS A 83 5.61 -3.04 -8.21
CA LYS A 83 5.36 -4.08 -7.23
C LYS A 83 6.66 -4.81 -6.88
N GLU A 84 7.43 -5.18 -7.88
CA GLU A 84 8.71 -5.86 -7.67
C GLU A 84 9.69 -4.97 -6.90
N LEU A 85 9.71 -3.70 -7.23
CA LEU A 85 10.56 -2.72 -6.55
C LEU A 85 10.16 -2.60 -5.08
N ARG A 86 8.85 -2.49 -4.79
CA ARG A 86 8.36 -2.43 -3.42
C ARG A 86 8.71 -3.69 -2.64
N MET A 87 8.52 -4.86 -3.24
CA MET A 87 8.83 -6.13 -2.58
C MET A 87 10.30 -6.27 -2.25
N SER A 88 11.18 -5.71 -3.09
CA SER A 88 12.61 -5.75 -2.84
C SER A 88 13.06 -4.72 -1.80
N ALA A 89 12.21 -3.74 -1.48
CA ALA A 89 12.55 -2.61 -0.62
C ALA A 89 11.86 -2.65 0.73
N SER A 90 11.01 -3.65 0.97
CA SER A 90 10.21 -3.69 2.19
C SER A 90 9.80 -5.11 2.54
N ASP A 91 9.45 -5.30 3.81
CA ASP A 91 8.85 -6.54 4.32
C ASP A 91 7.53 -6.17 4.97
N GLY A 92 6.54 -7.04 4.83
CA GLY A 92 5.25 -6.78 5.45
C GLY A 92 4.13 -7.48 4.72
N ARG A 93 2.94 -6.94 4.87
CA ARG A 93 1.75 -7.53 4.28
C ARG A 93 0.92 -6.48 3.57
N LEU A 94 0.18 -6.92 2.57
CA LEU A 94 -0.71 -6.08 1.79
C LEU A 94 -1.95 -6.91 1.47
N PHE A 95 -3.11 -6.36 1.70
CA PHE A 95 -4.36 -7.04 1.36
C PHE A 95 -5.41 -6.04 0.92
N PHE A 96 -6.46 -6.55 0.29
CA PHE A 96 -7.63 -5.75 -0.08
C PHE A 96 -8.81 -6.19 0.74
N VAL A 97 -9.67 -5.24 1.10
CA VAL A 97 -10.91 -5.51 1.84
C VAL A 97 -12.01 -4.61 1.30
N GLU A 98 -13.20 -5.17 1.15
CA GLU A 98 -14.34 -4.36 0.69
C GLU A 98 -14.90 -3.54 1.84
N GLY A 99 -15.36 -2.34 1.48
CA GLY A 99 -16.06 -1.50 2.42
C GLY A 99 -17.51 -1.96 2.63
N SER A 100 -18.12 -1.44 3.64
CA SER A 100 -19.51 -1.75 3.96
C SER A 100 -20.49 -1.01 3.05
#